data_65b0264eba5570d7dc922479d0c581f1
#
_entry.id   65b0264eba5570d7dc922479d0c581f1
#
_cell.length_a   1.000
_cell.length_b   1.000
_cell.length_c   1.000
_cell.angle_alpha   90.00
_cell.angle_beta   90.00
_cell.angle_gamma   90.00
#
_symmetry.space_group_name_H-M   'P 1'
#
loop_
_entity.id
_entity.type
_entity.pdbx_description
1 polymer ?
#
loop_
_entity_poly.entity_id
_entity_poly.type
_entity_poly.pdbx_seq_one_letter_code
_entity_poly.pdbx_strand_id
1 'polypeptide(L)'
;MGDDAVFTDDPLGFYLSAVRRVPAMDQAEEIACIEHVKARDDMSEAARKRLIEANLGLVVSLAERHRDERIHILDLIQKGNEGLLHATENLTDCLPGSFSTRATIFVERALIEAGKTDPTRPVAPVPPHLL
;
A
#
# COMPACT_ATOMS: atom_id res chain seq x y z
N MET A 1 -22.29 1.80 19.48
CA MET A 1 -22.71 1.65 18.36
C MET A 1 -21.74 1.56 17.19
N GLY A 2 -20.93 0.57 17.20
CA GLY A 2 -19.98 0.36 16.15
C GLY A 2 -20.62 0.08 14.80
N ASP A 3 -21.90 -0.27 14.82
CA ASP A 3 -22.63 -0.57 13.60
C ASP A 3 -22.91 0.66 12.77
N ASP A 4 -22.77 1.86 13.32
CA ASP A 4 -22.97 3.09 12.55
C ASP A 4 -22.05 3.14 11.34
N ALA A 5 -20.87 2.53 11.45
CA ALA A 5 -19.91 2.53 10.36
C ALA A 5 -20.44 1.85 9.11
N VAL A 6 -21.39 0.92 9.27
CA VAL A 6 -21.96 0.17 8.14
C VAL A 6 -22.79 1.06 7.24
N PHE A 7 -23.35 2.13 7.80
CA PHE A 7 -24.27 3.00 7.09
C PHE A 7 -23.68 4.38 6.84
N THR A 8 -22.36 4.52 6.95
CA THR A 8 -21.73 5.82 6.79
C THR A 8 -21.76 6.27 5.33
N ASP A 9 -21.96 7.58 5.13
CA ASP A 9 -21.80 8.20 3.82
C ASP A 9 -20.37 8.60 3.56
N ASP A 10 -19.45 8.26 4.47
CA ASP A 10 -18.05 8.63 4.38
C ASP A 10 -17.17 7.38 4.32
N PRO A 11 -17.12 6.74 3.14
CA PRO A 11 -16.31 5.52 3.01
C PRO A 11 -14.83 5.76 3.29
N LEU A 12 -14.30 6.93 2.94
CA LEU A 12 -12.91 7.25 3.22
C LEU A 12 -12.66 7.33 4.73
N GLY A 13 -13.51 8.04 5.46
CA GLY A 13 -13.38 8.14 6.90
C GLY A 13 -13.48 6.79 7.58
N PHE A 14 -14.39 5.95 7.10
CA PHE A 14 -14.54 4.60 7.62
C PHE A 14 -13.24 3.78 7.39
N TYR A 15 -12.70 3.86 6.18
CA TYR A 15 -11.47 3.15 5.86
C TYR A 15 -10.29 3.63 6.71
N LEU A 16 -10.13 4.95 6.83
CA LEU A 16 -9.05 5.51 7.63
C LEU A 16 -9.16 5.10 9.09
N SER A 17 -10.38 5.05 9.61
CA SER A 17 -10.63 4.60 10.97
C SER A 17 -10.20 3.15 11.16
N ALA A 18 -10.53 2.30 10.19
CA ALA A 18 -10.15 0.90 10.24
C ALA A 18 -8.62 0.73 10.20
N VAL A 19 -7.94 1.51 9.35
CA VAL A 19 -6.49 1.45 9.25
C VAL A 19 -5.83 1.84 10.57
N ARG A 20 -6.38 2.85 11.25
CA ARG A 20 -5.82 3.30 12.54
C ARG A 20 -5.94 2.25 13.63
N ARG A 21 -6.86 1.32 13.50
CA ARG A 21 -7.04 0.26 14.50
C ARG A 21 -6.08 -0.90 14.33
N VAL A 22 -5.37 -0.96 13.21
CA VAL A 22 -4.42 -2.04 12.99
C VAL A 22 -3.24 -1.86 13.94
N PRO A 23 -2.87 -2.90 14.70
CA PRO A 23 -1.74 -2.79 15.61
C PRO A 23 -0.44 -2.51 14.86
N ALA A 24 0.41 -1.69 15.47
CA ALA A 24 1.72 -1.42 14.91
C ALA A 24 2.57 -2.70 14.92
N MET A 25 3.48 -2.78 13.96
CA MET A 25 4.39 -3.91 13.84
C MET A 25 5.78 -3.45 14.29
N ASP A 26 6.37 -4.19 15.22
CA ASP A 26 7.75 -3.89 15.60
C ASP A 26 8.74 -4.60 14.67
N GLN A 27 10.02 -4.29 14.81
CA GLN A 27 11.03 -4.82 13.92
C GLN A 27 11.15 -6.35 14.02
N ALA A 28 11.02 -6.90 15.22
CA ALA A 28 11.12 -8.34 15.40
C ALA A 28 9.99 -9.06 14.68
N GLU A 29 8.78 -8.53 14.76
CA GLU A 29 7.64 -9.11 14.07
C GLU A 29 7.82 -8.98 12.55
N GLU A 30 8.32 -7.84 12.08
CA GLU A 30 8.56 -7.63 10.66
C GLU A 30 9.56 -8.66 10.12
N ILE A 31 10.66 -8.87 10.83
CA ILE A 31 11.67 -9.85 10.43
C ILE A 31 11.07 -11.24 10.34
N ALA A 32 10.30 -11.63 11.36
CA ALA A 32 9.68 -12.95 11.38
C ALA A 32 8.71 -13.13 10.20
N CYS A 33 7.91 -12.12 9.92
CA CYS A 33 6.96 -12.18 8.80
C CYS A 33 7.68 -12.31 7.47
N ILE A 34 8.74 -11.52 7.27
CA ILE A 34 9.51 -11.59 6.03
C ILE A 34 10.11 -12.97 5.84
N GLU A 35 10.63 -13.57 6.91
CA GLU A 35 11.21 -14.90 6.82
C GLU A 35 10.17 -15.95 6.44
N HIS A 36 8.98 -15.88 7.01
CA HIS A 36 7.90 -16.81 6.66
C HIS A 36 7.48 -16.66 5.20
N VAL A 37 7.36 -15.42 4.72
CA VAL A 37 6.98 -15.19 3.32
C VAL A 37 8.06 -15.73 2.38
N LYS A 38 9.32 -15.48 2.70
CA LYS A 38 10.44 -15.96 1.86
C LYS A 38 10.54 -17.48 1.87
N ALA A 39 10.28 -18.11 3.01
CA ALA A 39 10.34 -19.55 3.14
C ALA A 39 9.15 -20.26 2.50
N ARG A 40 8.08 -19.53 2.23
CA ARG A 40 6.83 -20.09 1.67
C ARG A 40 6.31 -21.24 2.52
N ASP A 41 6.48 -21.12 3.83
CA ASP A 41 5.98 -22.14 4.76
C ASP A 41 4.49 -21.94 5.03
N ASP A 42 3.93 -22.75 5.94
CA ASP A 42 2.49 -22.70 6.22
C ASP A 42 2.04 -21.42 6.90
N MET A 43 2.98 -20.57 7.36
CA MET A 43 2.67 -19.28 7.96
C MET A 43 2.78 -18.13 6.94
N SER A 44 3.18 -18.43 5.70
CA SER A 44 3.52 -17.36 4.74
C SER A 44 2.32 -16.49 4.39
N GLU A 45 1.13 -17.06 4.25
CA GLU A 45 -0.05 -16.26 3.91
C GLU A 45 -0.44 -15.33 5.05
N ALA A 46 -0.44 -15.84 6.28
CA ALA A 46 -0.74 -15.02 7.45
C ALA A 46 0.32 -13.93 7.63
N ALA A 47 1.58 -14.26 7.40
CA ALA A 47 2.67 -13.30 7.51
C ALA A 47 2.56 -12.21 6.46
N ARG A 48 2.23 -12.58 5.21
CA ARG A 48 2.04 -11.59 4.15
C ARG A 48 0.90 -10.64 4.48
N LYS A 49 -0.22 -11.20 4.92
CA LYS A 49 -1.38 -10.40 5.30
C LYS A 49 -1.01 -9.42 6.41
N ARG A 50 -0.24 -9.87 7.38
CA ARG A 50 0.17 -9.02 8.49
C ARG A 50 1.09 -7.90 8.02
N LEU A 51 2.04 -8.18 7.13
CA LEU A 51 2.90 -7.16 6.55
C LEU A 51 2.09 -6.10 5.80
N ILE A 52 1.09 -6.53 5.05
CA ILE A 52 0.23 -5.62 4.31
C ILE A 52 -0.56 -4.74 5.27
N GLU A 53 -1.23 -5.36 6.24
CA GLU A 53 -2.08 -4.63 7.18
C GLU A 53 -1.29 -3.59 7.96
N ALA A 54 -0.09 -3.95 8.39
CA ALA A 54 0.74 -3.03 9.18
C ALA A 54 1.24 -1.84 8.37
N ASN A 55 1.18 -1.90 7.05
CA ASN A 55 1.68 -0.85 6.17
C ASN A 55 0.57 -0.13 5.40
N LEU A 56 -0.70 -0.37 5.74
CA LEU A 56 -1.80 0.35 5.09
C LEU A 56 -1.75 1.85 5.35
N GLY A 57 -1.31 2.25 6.54
CA GLY A 57 -1.14 3.66 6.86
C GLY A 57 -0.11 4.35 5.96
N LEU A 58 0.96 3.62 5.64
CA LEU A 58 1.96 4.13 4.71
C LEU A 58 1.34 4.41 3.35
N VAL A 59 0.52 3.47 2.86
CA VAL A 59 -0.15 3.65 1.57
C VAL A 59 -1.04 4.89 1.58
N VAL A 60 -1.81 5.07 2.65
CA VAL A 60 -2.68 6.24 2.77
C VAL A 60 -1.87 7.53 2.71
N SER A 61 -0.76 7.59 3.45
CA SER A 61 0.10 8.78 3.46
C SER A 61 0.66 9.08 2.08
N LEU A 62 1.11 8.05 1.37
CA LEU A 62 1.66 8.24 0.04
C LEU A 62 0.59 8.61 -0.97
N ALA A 63 -0.60 8.01 -0.87
CA ALA A 63 -1.71 8.35 -1.75
C ALA A 63 -2.12 9.81 -1.58
N GLU A 64 -2.12 10.31 -0.35
CA GLU A 64 -2.44 11.71 -0.10
C GLU A 64 -1.44 12.65 -0.79
N ARG A 65 -0.16 12.28 -0.82
CA ARG A 65 0.86 13.09 -1.51
C ARG A 65 0.69 13.08 -3.02
N HIS A 66 0.13 12.01 -3.56
CA HIS A 66 -0.08 11.86 -5.01
C HIS A 66 -1.49 12.19 -5.43
N ARG A 67 -2.22 12.89 -4.57
CA ARG A 67 -3.63 13.19 -4.80
C ARG A 67 -3.81 13.97 -6.10
N ASP A 68 -4.81 13.55 -6.88
CA ASP A 68 -5.13 14.14 -8.17
C ASP A 68 -6.65 14.28 -8.24
N GLU A 69 -7.13 15.46 -8.63
CA GLU A 69 -8.58 15.72 -8.68
C GLU A 69 -9.31 14.77 -9.63
N ARG A 70 -8.61 14.17 -10.58
CA ARG A 70 -9.21 13.29 -11.56
C ARG A 70 -9.32 11.85 -11.10
N ILE A 71 -8.71 11.52 -9.96
CA ILE A 71 -8.72 10.16 -9.42
C ILE A 71 -9.29 10.24 -8.01
N HIS A 72 -10.33 9.45 -7.75
CA HIS A 72 -10.88 9.39 -6.40
C HIS A 72 -9.83 8.83 -5.45
N ILE A 73 -9.72 9.43 -4.26
CA ILE A 73 -8.69 9.04 -3.29
C ILE A 73 -8.75 7.55 -2.93
N LEU A 74 -9.95 6.98 -2.83
CA LEU A 74 -10.07 5.55 -2.52
C LEU A 74 -9.54 4.67 -3.65
N ASP A 75 -9.72 5.08 -4.89
CA ASP A 75 -9.17 4.35 -6.04
C ASP A 75 -7.64 4.44 -6.02
N LEU A 76 -7.12 5.60 -5.66
CA LEU A 76 -5.68 5.80 -5.56
C LEU A 76 -5.11 4.94 -4.44
N ILE A 77 -5.78 4.87 -3.29
CA ILE A 77 -5.37 4.00 -2.20
C ILE A 77 -5.36 2.53 -2.65
N GLN A 78 -6.38 2.11 -3.42
CA GLN A 78 -6.41 0.74 -3.94
C GLN A 78 -5.22 0.45 -4.83
N LYS A 79 -4.84 1.40 -5.68
CA LYS A 79 -3.66 1.23 -6.52
C LYS A 79 -2.38 1.13 -5.68
N GLY A 80 -2.29 1.95 -4.64
CA GLY A 80 -1.16 1.87 -3.71
C GLY A 80 -1.10 0.53 -3.01
N ASN A 81 -2.26 0.00 -2.61
CA ASN A 81 -2.33 -1.32 -1.96
C ASN A 81 -1.85 -2.42 -2.91
N GLU A 82 -2.14 -2.33 -4.21
CA GLU A 82 -1.61 -3.27 -5.18
C GLU A 82 -0.08 -3.22 -5.21
N GLY A 83 0.48 -2.01 -5.14
CA GLY A 83 1.93 -1.86 -5.05
C GLY A 83 2.49 -2.50 -3.80
N LEU A 84 1.79 -2.33 -2.67
CA LEU A 84 2.21 -2.94 -1.41
C LEU A 84 2.21 -4.47 -1.52
N LEU A 85 1.18 -5.04 -2.17
CA LEU A 85 1.12 -6.47 -2.39
C LEU A 85 2.34 -6.94 -3.20
N HIS A 86 2.68 -6.22 -4.27
CA HIS A 86 3.85 -6.54 -5.08
C HIS A 86 5.13 -6.48 -4.25
N ALA A 87 5.23 -5.56 -3.30
CA ALA A 87 6.39 -5.50 -2.42
C ALA A 87 6.55 -6.78 -1.63
N THR A 88 5.45 -7.39 -1.18
CA THR A 88 5.52 -8.65 -0.43
C THR A 88 5.89 -9.83 -1.31
N GLU A 89 5.79 -9.68 -2.62
CA GLU A 89 6.15 -10.74 -3.57
C GLU A 89 7.61 -10.65 -4.00
N ASN A 90 8.33 -9.61 -3.60
CA ASN A 90 9.69 -9.34 -4.04
C ASN A 90 10.60 -9.13 -2.83
N LEU A 91 10.71 -10.15 -1.98
CA LEU A 91 11.44 -10.04 -0.72
C LEU A 91 12.79 -10.75 -0.72
N THR A 92 13.21 -11.34 -1.84
CA THR A 92 14.39 -12.19 -1.88
C THR A 92 15.65 -11.49 -1.33
N ASP A 93 15.83 -10.22 -1.67
CA ASP A 93 16.99 -9.45 -1.24
C ASP A 93 16.62 -8.39 -0.20
N CYS A 94 15.47 -8.55 0.46
CA CYS A 94 15.04 -7.58 1.46
C CYS A 94 15.83 -7.78 2.75
N LEU A 95 16.48 -6.74 3.21
CA LEU A 95 17.23 -6.77 4.47
C LEU A 95 16.28 -6.55 5.65
N PRO A 96 16.62 -7.09 6.82
CA PRO A 96 15.83 -6.85 8.02
C PRO A 96 15.65 -5.36 8.29
N GLY A 97 14.43 -4.94 8.59
CA GLY A 97 14.13 -3.55 8.90
C GLY A 97 13.99 -2.64 7.70
N SER A 98 14.11 -3.17 6.47
CA SER A 98 14.04 -2.36 5.26
C SER A 98 12.72 -2.51 4.50
N PHE A 99 11.74 -3.22 5.07
CA PHE A 99 10.51 -3.48 4.32
C PHE A 99 9.75 -2.19 4.00
N SER A 100 9.67 -1.24 4.93
CA SER A 100 8.92 -0.01 4.66
C SER A 100 9.57 0.80 3.53
N THR A 101 10.90 0.76 3.41
CA THR A 101 11.60 1.42 2.31
C THR A 101 11.24 0.76 0.98
N ARG A 102 11.26 -0.57 0.94
CA ARG A 102 10.88 -1.32 -0.26
C ARG A 102 9.42 -1.08 -0.59
N ALA A 103 8.55 -1.13 0.41
CA ALA A 103 7.12 -0.89 0.21
C ALA A 103 6.87 0.50 -0.39
N THR A 104 7.58 1.51 0.13
CA THR A 104 7.44 2.88 -0.39
C THR A 104 7.74 2.92 -1.89
N ILE A 105 8.80 2.27 -2.33
CA ILE A 105 9.18 2.26 -3.75
C ILE A 105 8.06 1.64 -4.60
N PHE A 106 7.56 0.47 -4.18
CA PHE A 106 6.53 -0.22 -4.95
C PHE A 106 5.21 0.54 -4.95
N VAL A 107 4.85 1.11 -3.80
CA VAL A 107 3.61 1.88 -3.69
C VAL A 107 3.68 3.12 -4.56
N GLU A 108 4.79 3.86 -4.51
CA GLU A 108 4.91 5.07 -5.31
C GLU A 108 4.88 4.77 -6.80
N ARG A 109 5.50 3.68 -7.23
CA ARG A 109 5.41 3.26 -8.63
C ARG A 109 3.96 3.02 -9.04
N ALA A 110 3.20 2.33 -8.18
CA ALA A 110 1.80 2.04 -8.48
C ALA A 110 0.97 3.31 -8.56
N LEU A 111 1.23 4.26 -7.67
CA LEU A 111 0.51 5.54 -7.66
C LEU A 111 0.82 6.36 -8.91
N ILE A 112 2.07 6.37 -9.32
CA ILE A 112 2.48 7.09 -10.53
C ILE A 112 1.82 6.46 -11.76
N GLU A 113 1.81 5.12 -11.84
CA GLU A 113 1.16 4.43 -12.94
C GLU A 113 -0.34 4.69 -12.98
N ALA A 114 -0.98 4.77 -11.82
CA ALA A 114 -2.41 5.08 -11.77
C ALA A 114 -2.71 6.44 -12.40
N GLY A 115 -1.85 7.42 -12.16
CA GLY A 115 -2.00 8.73 -12.76
C GLY A 115 -1.85 8.72 -14.27
N LYS A 116 -1.00 7.84 -14.78
CA LYS A 116 -0.77 7.75 -16.23
C LYS A 116 -1.89 7.02 -16.96
N THR A 117 -2.57 6.10 -16.30
CA THR A 117 -3.56 5.25 -16.94
C THR A 117 -4.97 5.81 -16.87
N ASP A 118 -5.17 6.95 -16.21
CA ASP A 118 -6.48 7.58 -16.15
C ASP A 118 -6.88 8.07 -17.54
N PRO A 119 -7.93 7.51 -18.16
CA PRO A 119 -8.31 7.87 -19.53
C PRO A 119 -8.81 9.30 -19.66
N THR A 120 -9.21 9.94 -18.55
CA THR A 120 -9.68 11.32 -18.60
C THR A 120 -8.55 12.31 -18.44
N ARG A 121 -7.35 11.83 -18.14
CA ARG A 121 -6.20 12.69 -17.90
C ARG A 121 -5.50 13.02 -19.20
N PRO A 122 -5.26 14.32 -19.47
CA PRO A 122 -4.47 14.69 -20.64
C PRO A 122 -3.07 14.05 -20.57
N VAL A 123 -2.63 13.48 -21.67
CA VAL A 123 -1.31 12.85 -21.70
C VAL A 123 -0.25 13.95 -21.74
N ALA A 124 0.55 14.05 -20.70
CA ALA A 124 1.67 14.97 -20.70
C ALA A 124 2.81 14.36 -21.49
N PRO A 125 3.56 15.18 -22.28
CA PRO A 125 4.71 14.65 -22.99
C PRO A 125 5.71 14.06 -22.02
N VAL A 126 6.24 12.88 -22.35
CA VAL A 126 7.29 12.27 -21.54
C VAL A 126 8.60 12.98 -21.85
N PRO A 127 9.33 13.49 -20.84
CA PRO A 127 10.63 14.10 -21.09
C PRO A 127 11.57 13.12 -21.80
N PRO A 128 12.38 13.59 -22.74
CA PRO A 128 13.25 12.69 -23.51
C PRO A 128 14.17 11.85 -22.66
N HIS A 129 14.61 12.35 -21.50
CA HIS A 129 15.51 11.59 -20.62
C HIS A 129 14.83 10.44 -19.92
N LEU A 130 13.51 10.31 -20.01
CA LEU A 130 12.76 9.20 -19.45
C LEU A 130 12.37 8.16 -20.49
N LEU A 131 12.72 8.43 -21.75
CA LEU A 131 12.47 7.46 -22.82
C LEU A 131 13.67 6.47 -22.96
#